data_56a22caee007ee01b8830b44c1abd64e
#
_entry.id   56a22caee007ee01b8830b44c1abd64e
#
_cell.length_a   1.000
_cell.length_b   1.000
_cell.length_c   1.000
_cell.angle_alpha   90.00
_cell.angle_beta   90.00
_cell.angle_gamma   90.00
#
_symmetry.space_group_name_H-M   'P 1'
#
loop_
_entity.id
_entity.type
_entity.pdbx_description
1 polymer ?
#
loop_
_entity_poly.entity_id
_entity_poly.type
_entity_poly.pdbx_seq_one_letter_code
_entity_poly.pdbx_strand_id
1 'polypeptide(L)'
;MTITQQQLKDWSACTDGYKWACGILKNKPMEVKKFLKITADYRLDWANWVICRVFDKPNKVRYAIFAAEQVIHLFEKKYPNDKRPRKAIEAAKTWLENPSAASADYSAYAAYANSAASAASAASADSADSKKQMQIKILEYGLSLLN
;
A
#
# COMPACT_ATOMS: atom_id res chain seq x y z
N MET A 1 4.13 -14.57 -10.70
CA MET A 1 4.31 -14.63 -9.22
C MET A 1 3.07 -15.26 -8.61
N THR A 2 3.22 -16.16 -7.63
CA THR A 2 2.11 -16.85 -6.95
C THR A 2 2.14 -16.58 -5.44
N ILE A 3 1.00 -16.71 -4.79
CA ILE A 3 0.84 -16.64 -3.35
C ILE A 3 0.38 -18.00 -2.80
N THR A 4 0.88 -18.34 -1.62
CA THR A 4 0.59 -19.60 -0.92
C THR A 4 0.12 -19.33 0.52
N GLN A 5 -0.53 -20.32 1.13
CA GLN A 5 -0.91 -20.24 2.55
C GLN A 5 0.32 -20.08 3.46
N GLN A 6 1.44 -20.76 3.13
CA GLN A 6 2.67 -20.67 3.91
C GLN A 6 3.22 -19.24 3.92
N GLN A 7 3.27 -18.56 2.76
CA GLN A 7 3.70 -17.16 2.71
C GLN A 7 2.83 -16.24 3.56
N LEU A 8 1.50 -16.41 3.56
CA LEU A 8 0.61 -15.62 4.41
C LEU A 8 0.87 -15.85 5.89
N LYS A 9 1.19 -17.07 6.29
CA LYS A 9 1.59 -17.41 7.65
C LYS A 9 2.93 -16.79 8.03
N ASP A 10 3.93 -16.90 7.16
CA ASP A 10 5.27 -16.31 7.36
C ASP A 10 5.21 -14.78 7.46
N TRP A 11 4.27 -14.15 6.76
CA TRP A 11 4.01 -12.70 6.84
C TRP A 11 3.16 -12.31 8.06
N SER A 12 2.81 -13.26 8.92
CA SER A 12 1.99 -13.02 10.12
C SER A 12 0.62 -12.41 9.79
N ALA A 13 -0.07 -12.99 8.79
CA ALA A 13 -1.44 -12.60 8.50
C ALA A 13 -2.33 -12.77 9.74
N CYS A 14 -3.28 -11.85 9.96
CA CYS A 14 -4.22 -11.96 11.07
C CYS A 14 -5.06 -13.24 10.95
N THR A 15 -5.54 -13.75 12.07
CA THR A 15 -6.26 -15.03 12.16
C THR A 15 -7.43 -15.11 11.17
N ASP A 16 -8.23 -14.05 11.08
CA ASP A 16 -9.40 -14.02 10.20
C ASP A 16 -9.01 -13.96 8.72
N GLY A 17 -8.03 -13.10 8.38
CA GLY A 17 -7.50 -13.00 7.01
C GLY A 17 -6.86 -14.30 6.55
N TYR A 18 -6.11 -14.96 7.42
CA TYR A 18 -5.50 -16.25 7.13
C TYR A 18 -6.56 -17.35 6.90
N LYS A 19 -7.55 -17.48 7.79
CA LYS A 19 -8.65 -18.45 7.64
C LYS A 19 -9.42 -18.24 6.35
N TRP A 20 -9.77 -17.00 6.04
CA TRP A 20 -10.44 -16.65 4.79
C TRP A 20 -9.61 -17.03 3.56
N ALA A 21 -8.32 -16.65 3.56
CA ALA A 21 -7.40 -16.96 2.46
C ALA A 21 -7.20 -18.48 2.26
N CYS A 22 -7.17 -19.27 3.34
CA CYS A 22 -7.12 -20.72 3.26
C CYS A 22 -8.34 -21.29 2.50
N GLY A 23 -9.54 -20.74 2.72
CA GLY A 23 -10.76 -21.10 1.99
C GLY A 23 -10.67 -20.80 0.49
N ILE A 24 -9.99 -19.69 0.12
CA ILE A 24 -9.79 -19.30 -1.28
C ILE A 24 -8.70 -20.13 -1.95
N LEU A 25 -7.56 -20.29 -1.30
CA LEU A 25 -6.38 -20.96 -1.86
C LEU A 25 -6.53 -22.49 -1.91
N LYS A 26 -7.31 -23.10 -1.00
CA LYS A 26 -7.54 -24.56 -0.94
C LYS A 26 -6.25 -25.38 -1.07
N ASN A 27 -5.21 -24.99 -0.35
CA ASN A 27 -3.87 -25.58 -0.37
C ASN A 27 -3.15 -25.58 -1.74
N LYS A 28 -3.56 -24.71 -2.67
CA LYS A 28 -2.92 -24.56 -3.98
C LYS A 28 -2.38 -23.14 -4.14
N PRO A 29 -1.21 -22.97 -4.77
CA PRO A 29 -0.72 -21.65 -5.14
C PRO A 29 -1.71 -20.96 -6.09
N MET A 30 -1.90 -19.66 -5.92
CA MET A 30 -2.72 -18.84 -6.81
C MET A 30 -1.88 -17.68 -7.35
N GLU A 31 -2.16 -17.24 -8.58
CA GLU A 31 -1.55 -16.05 -9.16
C GLU A 31 -1.87 -14.82 -8.30
N VAL A 32 -0.85 -14.01 -7.99
CA VAL A 32 -0.95 -12.88 -7.05
C VAL A 32 -2.01 -11.87 -7.50
N LYS A 33 -2.04 -11.50 -8.79
CA LYS A 33 -3.05 -10.54 -9.30
C LYS A 33 -4.46 -11.04 -9.13
N LYS A 34 -4.68 -12.33 -9.38
CA LYS A 34 -6.00 -12.98 -9.19
C LYS A 34 -6.40 -12.97 -7.71
N PHE A 35 -5.47 -13.36 -6.83
CA PHE A 35 -5.71 -13.36 -5.38
C PHE A 35 -6.03 -11.95 -4.86
N LEU A 36 -5.28 -10.95 -5.29
CA LEU A 36 -5.50 -9.55 -4.90
C LEU A 36 -6.86 -9.02 -5.33
N LYS A 37 -7.31 -9.34 -6.55
CA LYS A 37 -8.66 -8.95 -7.03
C LYS A 37 -9.75 -9.56 -6.15
N ILE A 38 -9.70 -10.88 -5.91
CA ILE A 38 -10.66 -11.58 -5.04
C ILE A 38 -10.64 -10.98 -3.62
N THR A 39 -9.45 -10.67 -3.11
CA THR A 39 -9.30 -10.08 -1.77
C THR A 39 -9.87 -8.66 -1.72
N ALA A 40 -9.67 -7.85 -2.77
CA ALA A 40 -10.17 -6.49 -2.85
C ALA A 40 -11.71 -6.43 -2.87
N ASP A 41 -12.34 -7.36 -3.57
CA ASP A 41 -13.81 -7.49 -3.62
C ASP A 41 -14.39 -7.81 -2.23
N TYR A 42 -13.64 -8.51 -1.40
CA TYR A 42 -14.06 -8.86 -0.03
C TYR A 42 -13.61 -7.81 0.99
N ARG A 43 -12.31 -7.47 1.03
CA ARG A 43 -11.69 -6.52 1.98
C ARG A 43 -10.51 -5.78 1.33
N LEU A 44 -10.70 -4.51 0.98
CA LEU A 44 -9.66 -3.66 0.38
C LEU A 44 -8.42 -3.48 1.28
N ASP A 45 -8.60 -3.40 2.60
CA ASP A 45 -7.49 -3.28 3.55
C ASP A 45 -6.59 -4.53 3.54
N TRP A 46 -7.17 -5.71 3.40
CA TRP A 46 -6.40 -6.95 3.26
C TRP A 46 -5.65 -7.03 1.93
N ALA A 47 -6.28 -6.59 0.83
CA ALA A 47 -5.60 -6.52 -0.47
C ALA A 47 -4.40 -5.57 -0.41
N ASN A 48 -4.54 -4.39 0.20
CA ASN A 48 -3.45 -3.45 0.43
C ASN A 48 -2.35 -4.04 1.33
N TRP A 49 -2.72 -4.80 2.36
CA TRP A 49 -1.75 -5.48 3.21
C TRP A 49 -0.93 -6.52 2.44
N VAL A 50 -1.57 -7.32 1.59
CA VAL A 50 -0.90 -8.34 0.78
C VAL A 50 0.00 -7.70 -0.28
N ILE A 51 -0.48 -6.70 -1.03
CA ILE A 51 0.29 -6.10 -2.12
C ILE A 51 1.60 -5.48 -1.61
N CYS A 52 1.57 -4.86 -0.43
CA CYS A 52 2.78 -4.32 0.19
C CYS A 52 3.81 -5.40 0.57
N ARG A 53 3.41 -6.67 0.71
CA ARG A 53 4.33 -7.76 1.06
C ARG A 53 4.92 -8.43 -0.17
N VAL A 54 4.18 -8.50 -1.26
CA VAL A 54 4.69 -9.09 -2.51
C VAL A 54 5.62 -8.16 -3.28
N PHE A 55 5.57 -6.85 -3.04
CA PHE A 55 6.46 -5.90 -3.69
C PHE A 55 7.91 -6.03 -3.25
N ASP A 56 8.82 -5.88 -4.20
CA ASP A 56 10.21 -5.52 -3.91
C ASP A 56 10.32 -4.10 -3.33
N LYS A 57 11.51 -3.73 -2.91
CA LYS A 57 11.76 -2.44 -2.27
C LYS A 57 11.42 -1.24 -3.17
N PRO A 58 11.83 -1.18 -4.45
CA PRO A 58 11.45 -0.08 -5.33
C PRO A 58 9.93 0.04 -5.55
N ASN A 59 9.23 -1.06 -5.75
CA ASN A 59 7.78 -1.03 -5.97
C ASN A 59 7.01 -0.65 -4.69
N LYS A 60 7.50 -1.03 -3.51
CA LYS A 60 6.96 -0.50 -2.24
C LYS A 60 7.05 1.02 -2.18
N VAL A 61 8.19 1.59 -2.58
CA VAL A 61 8.39 3.06 -2.57
C VAL A 61 7.50 3.74 -3.61
N ARG A 62 7.42 3.20 -4.83
CA ARG A 62 6.51 3.74 -5.87
C ARG A 62 5.06 3.74 -5.42
N TYR A 63 4.62 2.63 -4.84
CA TYR A 63 3.26 2.49 -4.32
C TYR A 63 2.96 3.48 -3.21
N ALA A 64 3.91 3.66 -2.30
CA ALA A 64 3.82 4.59 -1.20
C ALA A 64 3.76 6.06 -1.66
N ILE A 65 4.61 6.45 -2.61
CA ILE A 65 4.58 7.79 -3.22
C ILE A 65 3.23 8.06 -3.86
N PHE A 66 2.74 7.13 -4.69
CA PHE A 66 1.47 7.28 -5.36
C PHE A 66 0.33 7.46 -4.35
N ALA A 67 0.26 6.61 -3.31
CA ALA A 67 -0.76 6.72 -2.28
C ALA A 67 -0.71 8.07 -1.53
N ALA A 68 0.49 8.54 -1.17
CA ALA A 68 0.68 9.81 -0.50
C ALA A 68 0.25 11.00 -1.38
N GLU A 69 0.58 10.99 -2.67
CA GLU A 69 0.20 12.04 -3.63
C GLU A 69 -1.30 12.18 -3.82
N GLN A 70 -2.06 11.09 -3.68
CA GLN A 70 -3.53 11.17 -3.76
C GLN A 70 -4.14 12.03 -2.65
N VAL A 71 -3.47 12.19 -1.52
CA VAL A 71 -4.07 12.77 -0.30
C VAL A 71 -3.29 13.95 0.28
N ILE A 72 -2.07 14.21 -0.19
CA ILE A 72 -1.22 15.28 0.36
C ILE A 72 -1.89 16.65 0.32
N HIS A 73 -2.70 16.92 -0.70
CA HIS A 73 -3.42 18.17 -0.84
C HIS A 73 -4.41 18.44 0.31
N LEU A 74 -4.99 17.40 0.91
CA LEU A 74 -5.88 17.52 2.07
C LEU A 74 -5.07 17.93 3.31
N PHE A 75 -3.89 17.36 3.49
CA PHE A 75 -2.97 17.75 4.56
C PHE A 75 -2.49 19.20 4.39
N GLU A 76 -2.04 19.56 3.19
CA GLU A 76 -1.53 20.91 2.89
C GLU A 76 -2.60 21.99 3.04
N LYS A 77 -3.87 21.68 2.71
CA LYS A 77 -5.01 22.58 2.96
C LYS A 77 -5.19 22.85 4.46
N LYS A 78 -5.03 21.81 5.30
CA LYS A 78 -5.20 21.92 6.76
C LYS A 78 -3.97 22.54 7.44
N TYR A 79 -2.76 22.24 6.93
CA TYR A 79 -1.48 22.64 7.49
C TYR A 79 -0.57 23.27 6.42
N PRO A 80 -0.89 24.48 5.92
CA PRO A 80 -0.22 25.06 4.74
C PRO A 80 1.27 25.35 4.96
N ASN A 81 1.69 25.53 6.21
CA ASN A 81 3.08 25.80 6.57
C ASN A 81 3.92 24.55 6.87
N ASP A 82 3.30 23.37 6.97
CA ASP A 82 4.01 22.13 7.23
C ASP A 82 4.40 21.44 5.92
N LYS A 83 5.66 21.60 5.52
CA LYS A 83 6.23 21.03 4.29
C LYS A 83 6.88 19.65 4.49
N ARG A 84 6.85 19.08 5.71
CA ARG A 84 7.49 17.79 5.99
C ARG A 84 6.96 16.65 5.12
N PRO A 85 5.65 16.47 4.90
CA PRO A 85 5.14 15.40 4.04
C PRO A 85 5.58 15.56 2.58
N ARG A 86 5.57 16.78 2.05
CA ARG A 86 6.05 17.06 0.69
C ARG A 86 7.52 16.72 0.51
N LYS A 87 8.35 17.15 1.43
CA LYS A 87 9.80 16.83 1.43
C LYS A 87 10.06 15.33 1.52
N ALA A 88 9.24 14.59 2.29
CA ALA A 88 9.35 13.14 2.37
C ALA A 88 9.04 12.45 1.02
N ILE A 89 8.01 12.91 0.30
CA ILE A 89 7.69 12.40 -1.04
C ILE A 89 8.83 12.69 -2.02
N GLU A 90 9.36 13.92 -2.02
CA GLU A 90 10.47 14.32 -2.90
C GLU A 90 11.73 13.49 -2.64
N ALA A 91 12.07 13.27 -1.37
CA ALA A 91 13.21 12.44 -1.03
C ALA A 91 13.01 10.96 -1.41
N ALA A 92 11.79 10.42 -1.29
CA ALA A 92 11.47 9.07 -1.77
C ALA A 92 11.61 8.96 -3.30
N LYS A 93 11.22 9.98 -4.07
CA LYS A 93 11.44 10.05 -5.52
C LYS A 93 12.93 10.06 -5.86
N THR A 94 13.71 10.91 -5.18
CA THR A 94 15.17 10.97 -5.37
C THR A 94 15.84 9.62 -5.07
N TRP A 95 15.37 8.92 -4.03
CA TRP A 95 15.86 7.57 -3.74
C TRP A 95 15.56 6.58 -4.87
N LEU A 96 14.41 6.66 -5.53
CA LEU A 96 14.08 5.79 -6.69
C LEU A 96 15.01 6.03 -7.88
N GLU A 97 15.50 7.27 -8.06
CA GLU A 97 16.47 7.62 -9.11
C GLU A 97 17.88 7.16 -8.76
N ASN A 98 18.25 7.21 -7.48
CA ASN A 98 19.58 6.79 -7.00
C ASN A 98 19.49 5.98 -5.69
N PRO A 99 19.23 4.66 -5.75
CA PRO A 99 19.04 3.80 -4.58
C PRO A 99 20.24 3.66 -3.64
N SER A 100 21.44 4.12 -4.05
CA SER A 100 22.67 4.06 -3.23
C SER A 100 22.75 5.14 -2.15
N ALA A 101 21.97 6.21 -2.27
CA ALA A 101 21.93 7.29 -1.30
C ALA A 101 21.00 6.95 -0.13
N ALA A 102 21.59 6.63 1.03
CA ALA A 102 21.04 6.58 2.37
C ALA A 102 19.93 5.53 2.66
N SER A 103 20.34 4.41 3.24
CA SER A 103 19.46 3.40 3.85
C SER A 103 18.73 3.87 5.11
N ALA A 104 19.13 4.99 5.73
CA ALA A 104 18.55 5.47 6.99
C ALA A 104 17.19 6.16 6.82
N ASP A 105 16.98 6.87 5.73
CA ASP A 105 15.72 7.59 5.48
C ASP A 105 14.60 6.68 4.99
N TYR A 106 14.92 5.49 4.46
CA TYR A 106 13.92 4.57 3.90
C TYR A 106 12.88 4.07 4.92
N SER A 107 13.28 3.79 6.16
CA SER A 107 12.35 3.37 7.21
C SER A 107 11.39 4.50 7.59
N ALA A 108 11.85 5.74 7.55
CA ALA A 108 11.01 6.92 7.75
C ALA A 108 9.99 7.09 6.61
N TYR A 109 10.39 6.85 5.35
CA TYR A 109 9.48 6.96 4.19
C TYR A 109 8.44 5.85 4.15
N ALA A 110 8.80 4.61 4.48
CA ALA A 110 7.84 3.50 4.59
C ALA A 110 6.83 3.75 5.72
N ALA A 111 7.27 4.30 6.85
CA ALA A 111 6.37 4.70 7.93
C ALA A 111 5.48 5.89 7.54
N TYR A 112 6.01 6.87 6.80
CA TYR A 112 5.23 8.02 6.30
C TYR A 112 4.19 7.59 5.26
N ALA A 113 4.52 6.65 4.39
CA ALA A 113 3.59 6.13 3.40
C ALA A 113 2.44 5.33 4.02
N ASN A 114 2.74 4.53 5.06
CA ASN A 114 1.70 3.86 5.86
C ASN A 114 0.86 4.89 6.63
N SER A 115 1.47 5.97 7.14
CA SER A 115 0.75 7.05 7.81
C SER A 115 -0.08 7.88 6.83
N ALA A 116 0.40 8.13 5.61
CA ALA A 116 -0.34 8.83 4.58
C ALA A 116 -1.52 8.00 4.07
N ALA A 117 -1.35 6.68 3.88
CA ALA A 117 -2.45 5.78 3.56
C ALA A 117 -3.49 5.70 4.69
N SER A 118 -3.04 5.77 5.96
CA SER A 118 -3.91 5.82 7.14
C SER A 118 -4.57 7.19 7.31
N ALA A 119 -3.85 8.28 7.04
CA ALA A 119 -4.38 9.65 7.08
C ALA A 119 -5.34 9.93 5.92
N ALA A 120 -5.11 9.34 4.73
CA ALA A 120 -6.08 9.32 3.64
C ALA A 120 -7.36 8.64 4.06
N SER A 121 -7.25 7.57 4.83
CA SER A 121 -8.39 6.90 5.44
C SER A 121 -9.15 7.81 6.41
N ALA A 122 -8.47 8.68 7.15
CA ALA A 122 -9.08 9.55 8.15
C ALA A 122 -9.57 10.90 7.59
N ALA A 123 -8.90 11.44 6.57
CA ALA A 123 -9.20 12.77 6.01
C ALA A 123 -10.29 12.77 4.95
N SER A 124 -10.64 11.62 4.37
CA SER A 124 -11.76 11.49 3.44
C SER A 124 -13.12 11.30 4.17
N ALA A 125 -13.28 11.96 5.31
CA ALA A 125 -14.49 11.90 6.12
C ALA A 125 -15.76 12.44 5.43
N ASP A 126 -15.64 13.00 4.22
CA ASP A 126 -16.79 13.55 3.51
C ASP A 126 -17.72 12.51 2.85
N SER A 127 -17.27 11.32 2.57
CA SER A 127 -18.12 10.15 2.30
C SER A 127 -17.32 8.84 2.30
N ALA A 128 -17.95 7.75 2.78
CA ALA A 128 -17.39 6.39 2.72
C ALA A 128 -17.07 5.97 1.26
N ASP A 129 -17.83 6.47 0.28
CA ASP A 129 -17.65 6.18 -1.13
C ASP A 129 -16.39 6.83 -1.71
N SER A 130 -16.10 8.09 -1.38
CA SER A 130 -14.87 8.77 -1.82
C SER A 130 -13.62 8.07 -1.31
N LYS A 131 -13.66 7.62 -0.07
CA LYS A 131 -12.59 6.84 0.54
C LYS A 131 -12.36 5.51 -0.18
N LYS A 132 -13.45 4.78 -0.45
CA LYS A 132 -13.41 3.50 -1.15
C LYS A 132 -12.84 3.67 -2.57
N GLN A 133 -13.29 4.68 -3.31
CA GLN A 133 -12.79 4.98 -4.65
C GLN A 133 -11.28 5.29 -4.64
N MET A 134 -10.82 6.07 -3.65
CA MET A 134 -9.39 6.35 -3.49
C MET A 134 -8.58 5.09 -3.22
N GLN A 135 -9.06 4.22 -2.33
CA GLN A 135 -8.39 2.94 -2.02
C GLN A 135 -8.33 2.02 -3.25
N ILE A 136 -9.41 1.96 -4.06
CA ILE A 136 -9.44 1.21 -5.31
C ILE A 136 -8.39 1.75 -6.28
N LYS A 137 -8.36 3.06 -6.50
CA LYS A 137 -7.37 3.72 -7.39
C LYS A 137 -5.93 3.42 -6.98
N ILE A 138 -5.63 3.47 -5.68
CA ILE A 138 -4.31 3.14 -5.14
C ILE A 138 -3.98 1.65 -5.42
N LEU A 139 -4.91 0.74 -5.18
CA LEU A 139 -4.72 -0.68 -5.43
C LEU A 139 -4.52 -1.00 -6.92
N GLU A 140 -5.28 -0.36 -7.81
CA GLU A 140 -5.13 -0.50 -9.27
C GLU A 140 -3.74 -0.09 -9.74
N TYR A 141 -3.23 1.04 -9.24
CA TYR A 141 -1.84 1.42 -9.48
C TYR A 141 -0.87 0.33 -8.98
N GLY A 142 -1.08 -0.19 -7.79
CA GLY A 142 -0.27 -1.29 -7.28
C GLY A 142 -0.32 -2.54 -8.15
N LEU A 143 -1.51 -2.92 -8.65
CA LEU A 143 -1.66 -4.05 -9.59
C LEU A 143 -0.92 -3.82 -10.91
N SER A 144 -0.79 -2.58 -11.37
CA SER A 144 0.00 -2.23 -12.56
C SER A 144 1.50 -2.41 -12.36
N LEU A 145 2.00 -2.33 -11.13
CA LEU A 145 3.41 -2.55 -10.78
C LEU A 145 3.80 -4.04 -10.68
N LEU A 146 2.81 -4.94 -10.66
CA LEU A 146 3.01 -6.39 -10.65
C LEU A 146 3.07 -6.89 -12.10
N ASN A 147 4.23 -6.84 -12.71
CA ASN A 147 4.45 -7.41 -14.05
C ASN A 147 4.86 -8.87 -13.99
#